data_fc7640fe0090484cda4dde1caf5a82ad
#
_entry.id   fc7640fe0090484cda4dde1caf5a82ad
#
_cell.length_a   1.000
_cell.length_b   1.000
_cell.length_c   1.000
_cell.angle_alpha   90.00
_cell.angle_beta   90.00
_cell.angle_gamma   90.00
#
_symmetry.space_group_name_H-M   'P 1'
#
loop_
_entity.id
_entity.type
_entity.pdbx_description
1 polymer ?
#
loop_
_entity_poly.entity_id
_entity_poly.type
_entity_poly.pdbx_seq_one_letter_code
_entity_poly.pdbx_strand_id
1 'polypeptide(L)'
;MQYFPELNLAVVGWSSSLPLDKAWHKNLLIMIPTGLMISIFLSVWVFRILRRLQSPYYTLLDAIDSHSITVSYQPIVCLKTQRVVGAEALARWRLQDGKYLSPDIFIPLAEQTGLIQKLTELILLTIFQDLGKWLSMHPEIHISLNLSADDLTSKRLSELMDEYLLKWDVRPEQIALELTERQFTDPEVSQATLSKYRDKGHSIYIDDFGTGYSSLSYLQKLTVDVLKIDKSFINNWGDMKITPHIIEIAHSLNLQMVSEGVETD
;
A
#
# COMPACT_ATOMS: atom_id res chain seq x y z
N MET A 1 63.81 2.57 48.32
CA MET A 1 64.71 2.89 49.45
C MET A 1 65.27 1.57 49.99
N GLN A 2 66.57 1.36 49.89
CA GLN A 2 67.17 0.11 50.39
C GLN A 2 68.17 0.52 51.48
N TYR A 3 68.03 0.03 52.72
CA TYR A 3 68.84 0.36 53.89
C TYR A 3 69.84 -0.74 54.12
N PHE A 4 71.12 -0.35 54.27
CA PHE A 4 72.22 -1.26 54.56
C PHE A 4 72.72 -0.99 55.99
N PRO A 5 72.30 -1.77 56.98
CA PRO A 5 72.51 -1.52 58.38
C PRO A 5 74.00 -1.59 58.77
N GLU A 6 74.77 -2.43 58.07
CA GLU A 6 76.19 -2.61 58.34
C GLU A 6 77.05 -1.40 57.96
N LEU A 7 76.53 -0.53 57.09
CA LEU A 7 77.27 0.68 56.60
C LEU A 7 76.60 1.98 57.03
N ASN A 8 75.53 1.90 57.79
CA ASN A 8 74.68 3.01 58.19
C ASN A 8 74.26 3.94 56.99
N LEU A 9 74.11 3.35 55.82
CA LEU A 9 73.79 4.00 54.57
C LEU A 9 72.44 3.61 54.05
N ALA A 10 71.63 4.57 53.61
CA ALA A 10 70.43 4.38 52.88
C ALA A 10 70.60 4.87 51.44
N VAL A 11 70.36 3.99 50.48
CA VAL A 11 70.32 4.35 49.05
C VAL A 11 68.89 4.69 48.66
N VAL A 12 68.69 5.96 48.29
CA VAL A 12 67.44 6.44 47.76
C VAL A 12 67.61 6.59 46.26
N GLY A 13 66.97 5.66 45.51
CA GLY A 13 66.93 5.76 44.06
C GLY A 13 65.72 6.66 43.63
N TRP A 14 65.99 7.64 42.86
CA TRP A 14 65.02 8.45 42.18
C TRP A 14 64.89 7.91 40.76
N SER A 15 63.74 7.37 40.40
CA SER A 15 63.37 7.13 38.98
C SER A 15 62.59 8.32 38.50
N SER A 16 63.00 8.92 37.37
CA SER A 16 62.18 9.96 36.76
C SER A 16 60.92 9.33 36.15
N SER A 17 59.74 9.88 36.41
CA SER A 17 58.48 9.50 35.80
C SER A 17 58.40 9.90 34.31
N LEU A 18 59.37 10.63 33.80
CA LEU A 18 59.45 11.12 32.43
C LEU A 18 59.22 10.09 31.32
N PRO A 19 59.69 8.83 31.36
CA PRO A 19 59.40 7.86 30.31
C PRO A 19 57.97 7.34 30.38
N LEU A 20 57.36 7.27 31.56
CA LEU A 20 55.98 6.87 31.73
C LEU A 20 55.00 7.95 31.20
N ASP A 21 55.28 9.23 31.53
CA ASP A 21 54.49 10.36 31.03
C ASP A 21 54.50 10.47 29.51
N LYS A 22 55.64 10.29 28.88
CA LYS A 22 55.76 10.31 27.41
C LYS A 22 54.99 9.14 26.75
N ALA A 23 55.02 7.96 27.35
CA ALA A 23 54.27 6.81 26.86
C ALA A 23 52.78 7.01 27.02
N TRP A 24 52.32 7.60 28.12
CA TRP A 24 50.91 7.95 28.34
C TRP A 24 50.41 8.97 27.33
N HIS A 25 51.12 10.05 27.10
CA HIS A 25 50.75 11.08 26.12
C HIS A 25 50.68 10.52 24.69
N LYS A 26 51.62 9.63 24.32
CA LYS A 26 51.61 8.98 23.00
C LYS A 26 50.37 8.07 22.82
N ASN A 27 50.04 7.31 23.86
CA ASN A 27 48.86 6.43 23.83
C ASN A 27 47.56 7.26 23.80
N LEU A 28 47.44 8.34 24.56
CA LEU A 28 46.31 9.27 24.54
C LEU A 28 46.10 9.91 23.17
N LEU A 29 47.18 10.31 22.50
CA LEU A 29 47.11 10.88 21.14
C LEU A 29 46.53 9.90 20.09
N ILE A 30 46.60 8.59 20.34
CA ILE A 30 46.01 7.57 19.46
C ILE A 30 44.63 7.16 19.98
N MET A 31 44.46 6.97 21.28
CA MET A 31 43.20 6.46 21.86
C MET A 31 42.07 7.48 21.76
N ILE A 32 42.33 8.78 21.92
CA ILE A 32 41.29 9.82 21.83
C ILE A 32 40.71 9.90 20.39
N PRO A 33 41.55 10.04 19.32
CA PRO A 33 40.99 10.06 17.96
C PRO A 33 40.27 8.76 17.55
N THR A 34 40.81 7.59 17.95
CA THR A 34 40.17 6.30 17.65
C THR A 34 38.87 6.13 18.40
N GLY A 35 38.82 6.54 19.68
CA GLY A 35 37.56 6.54 20.45
C GLY A 35 36.53 7.49 19.86
N LEU A 36 36.96 8.69 19.41
CA LEU A 36 36.09 9.66 18.76
C LEU A 36 35.54 9.12 17.43
N MET A 37 36.39 8.50 16.60
CA MET A 37 35.95 7.87 15.34
C MET A 37 34.93 6.76 15.57
N ILE A 38 35.17 5.89 16.55
CA ILE A 38 34.25 4.81 16.90
C ILE A 38 32.90 5.41 17.38
N SER A 39 32.94 6.43 18.23
CA SER A 39 31.75 7.13 18.73
C SER A 39 30.94 7.78 17.61
N ILE A 40 31.61 8.47 16.68
CA ILE A 40 30.95 9.06 15.51
C ILE A 40 30.33 7.97 14.63
N PHE A 41 31.06 6.89 14.37
CA PHE A 41 30.55 5.77 13.57
C PHE A 41 29.30 5.15 14.20
N LEU A 42 29.34 4.86 15.50
CA LEU A 42 28.18 4.33 16.25
C LEU A 42 27.00 5.30 16.24
N SER A 43 27.26 6.60 16.45
CA SER A 43 26.22 7.63 16.43
C SER A 43 25.55 7.72 15.05
N VAL A 44 26.33 7.73 13.98
CA VAL A 44 25.81 7.74 12.60
C VAL A 44 25.04 6.45 12.29
N TRP A 45 25.54 5.32 12.76
CA TRP A 45 24.89 4.02 12.57
C TRP A 45 23.55 3.94 13.30
N VAL A 46 23.52 4.31 14.59
CA VAL A 46 22.27 4.40 15.39
C VAL A 46 21.29 5.39 14.76
N PHE A 47 21.77 6.58 14.36
CA PHE A 47 20.93 7.58 13.71
C PHE A 47 20.32 7.08 12.40
N ARG A 48 21.08 6.34 11.58
CA ARG A 48 20.55 5.70 10.37
C ARG A 48 19.50 4.63 10.67
N ILE A 49 19.72 3.81 11.70
CA ILE A 49 18.73 2.82 12.14
C ILE A 49 17.46 3.51 12.62
N LEU A 50 17.56 4.52 13.47
CA LEU A 50 16.40 5.26 13.98
C LEU A 50 15.60 5.93 12.84
N ARG A 51 16.29 6.56 11.88
CA ARG A 51 15.65 7.11 10.68
C ARG A 51 14.96 6.05 9.85
N ARG A 52 15.57 4.88 9.71
CA ARG A 52 14.97 3.76 8.98
C ARG A 52 13.69 3.27 9.66
N LEU A 53 13.71 3.11 10.98
CA LEU A 53 12.55 2.68 11.77
C LEU A 53 11.40 3.70 11.78
N GLN A 54 11.69 4.98 11.54
CA GLN A 54 10.68 6.05 11.45
C GLN A 54 10.25 6.37 10.01
N SER A 55 10.80 5.68 9.02
CA SER A 55 10.45 5.92 7.62
C SER A 55 9.06 5.34 7.32
N PRO A 56 8.13 6.14 6.76
CA PRO A 56 6.81 5.65 6.36
C PRO A 56 6.87 4.46 5.40
N TYR A 57 7.89 4.41 4.55
CA TYR A 57 8.16 3.29 3.65
C TYR A 57 8.33 1.96 4.41
N TYR A 58 9.22 1.92 5.42
CA TYR A 58 9.47 0.69 6.16
C TYR A 58 8.29 0.31 7.04
N THR A 59 7.57 1.29 7.59
CA THR A 59 6.36 1.03 8.38
C THR A 59 5.28 0.37 7.52
N LEU A 60 5.08 0.87 6.28
CA LEU A 60 4.13 0.27 5.35
C LEU A 60 4.61 -1.11 4.85
N LEU A 61 5.91 -1.24 4.53
CA LEU A 61 6.46 -2.53 4.11
C LEU A 61 6.29 -3.60 5.19
N ASP A 62 6.61 -3.27 6.44
CA ASP A 62 6.40 -4.17 7.59
C ASP A 62 4.92 -4.53 7.78
N ALA A 63 4.00 -3.59 7.53
CA ALA A 63 2.56 -3.84 7.62
C ALA A 63 2.07 -4.80 6.52
N ILE A 64 2.60 -4.69 5.31
CA ILE A 64 2.33 -5.62 4.20
C ILE A 64 2.89 -7.01 4.54
N ASP A 65 4.17 -7.08 4.93
CA ASP A 65 4.87 -8.34 5.17
C ASP A 65 4.33 -9.09 6.42
N SER A 66 3.87 -8.36 7.44
CA SER A 66 3.26 -8.92 8.66
C SER A 66 1.76 -9.20 8.54
N HIS A 67 1.14 -8.97 7.38
CA HIS A 67 -0.30 -9.10 7.18
C HIS A 67 -1.14 -8.26 8.17
N SER A 68 -0.63 -7.10 8.60
CA SER A 68 -1.37 -6.15 9.43
C SER A 68 -2.43 -5.38 8.63
N ILE A 69 -2.36 -5.47 7.30
CA ILE A 69 -3.37 -4.96 6.38
C ILE A 69 -4.33 -6.12 6.07
N THR A 70 -5.59 -5.91 6.37
CA THR A 70 -6.70 -6.85 6.16
C THR A 70 -7.65 -6.31 5.10
N VAL A 71 -8.63 -7.11 4.69
CA VAL A 71 -9.68 -6.70 3.74
C VAL A 71 -11.02 -6.71 4.45
N SER A 72 -11.80 -5.65 4.22
CA SER A 72 -13.23 -5.61 4.56
C SER A 72 -14.03 -5.66 3.26
N TYR A 73 -15.18 -6.32 3.29
CA TYR A 73 -16.01 -6.50 2.11
C TYR A 73 -17.29 -5.67 2.26
N GLN A 74 -17.45 -4.66 1.41
CA GLN A 74 -18.66 -3.83 1.37
C GLN A 74 -19.64 -4.42 0.36
N PRO A 75 -20.84 -4.85 0.79
CA PRO A 75 -21.77 -5.55 -0.10
C PRO A 75 -22.35 -4.60 -1.17
N ILE A 76 -22.49 -5.13 -2.40
CA ILE A 76 -23.19 -4.50 -3.52
C ILE A 76 -24.53 -5.20 -3.66
N VAL A 77 -25.61 -4.41 -3.56
CA VAL A 77 -26.99 -4.91 -3.58
C VAL A 77 -27.69 -4.52 -4.88
N CYS A 78 -28.29 -5.49 -5.54
CA CYS A 78 -29.15 -5.22 -6.70
C CYS A 78 -30.47 -4.59 -6.25
N LEU A 79 -30.75 -3.36 -6.67
CA LEU A 79 -31.96 -2.62 -6.28
C LEU A 79 -33.27 -3.31 -6.69
N LYS A 80 -33.28 -4.03 -7.82
CA LYS A 80 -34.48 -4.72 -8.31
C LYS A 80 -34.81 -5.98 -7.50
N THR A 81 -33.78 -6.72 -7.08
CA THR A 81 -33.98 -8.03 -6.43
C THR A 81 -33.73 -8.00 -4.93
N GLN A 82 -33.17 -6.90 -4.42
CA GLN A 82 -32.74 -6.73 -3.02
C GLN A 82 -31.77 -7.83 -2.56
N ARG A 83 -31.00 -8.39 -3.50
CA ARG A 83 -30.01 -9.44 -3.22
C ARG A 83 -28.61 -8.89 -3.35
N VAL A 84 -27.70 -9.39 -2.53
CA VAL A 84 -26.27 -9.15 -2.70
C VAL A 84 -25.82 -9.81 -4.01
N VAL A 85 -25.18 -9.05 -4.88
CA VAL A 85 -24.66 -9.50 -6.18
C VAL A 85 -23.13 -9.45 -6.21
N GLY A 86 -22.50 -8.79 -5.25
CA GLY A 86 -21.06 -8.67 -5.14
C GLY A 86 -20.66 -7.95 -3.87
N ALA A 87 -19.37 -7.70 -3.75
CA ALA A 87 -18.82 -6.84 -2.70
C ALA A 87 -17.56 -6.12 -3.19
N GLU A 88 -17.32 -4.96 -2.67
CA GLU A 88 -16.05 -4.25 -2.86
C GLU A 88 -15.04 -4.66 -1.78
N ALA A 89 -13.82 -5.00 -2.22
CA ALA A 89 -12.71 -5.35 -1.35
C ALA A 89 -11.94 -4.09 -0.93
N LEU A 90 -12.08 -3.70 0.31
CA LEU A 90 -11.54 -2.48 0.88
C LEU A 90 -10.41 -2.80 1.87
N ALA A 91 -9.20 -2.36 1.57
CA ALA A 91 -8.05 -2.51 2.45
C ALA A 91 -8.24 -1.78 3.77
N ARG A 92 -7.80 -2.41 4.87
CA ARG A 92 -7.89 -1.88 6.24
C ARG A 92 -6.57 -2.11 6.96
N TRP A 93 -5.84 -1.05 7.22
CA TRP A 93 -4.59 -1.14 7.98
C TRP A 93 -4.85 -0.97 9.47
N ARG A 94 -4.70 -2.06 10.22
CA ARG A 94 -4.82 -2.06 11.68
C ARG A 94 -3.48 -1.71 12.32
N LEU A 95 -3.45 -0.63 13.08
CA LEU A 95 -2.28 -0.20 13.85
C LEU A 95 -2.13 -1.02 15.14
N GLN A 96 -0.94 -0.95 15.76
CA GLN A 96 -0.64 -1.68 17.01
C GLN A 96 -1.53 -1.25 18.19
N ASP A 97 -2.02 -0.01 18.20
CA ASP A 97 -2.97 0.49 19.19
C ASP A 97 -4.43 0.04 18.95
N GLY A 98 -4.66 -0.78 17.93
CA GLY A 98 -5.95 -1.33 17.55
C GLY A 98 -6.81 -0.41 16.68
N LYS A 99 -6.37 0.81 16.39
CA LYS A 99 -7.05 1.73 15.47
C LYS A 99 -6.78 1.36 14.02
N TYR A 100 -7.63 1.86 13.14
CA TYR A 100 -7.43 1.73 11.70
C TYR A 100 -6.86 3.02 11.11
N LEU A 101 -5.81 2.90 10.31
CA LEU A 101 -5.33 3.98 9.46
C LEU A 101 -6.23 4.09 8.21
N SER A 102 -6.64 5.32 7.87
CA SER A 102 -7.49 5.55 6.69
C SER A 102 -6.79 5.15 5.39
N PRO A 103 -7.49 4.50 4.44
CA PRO A 103 -7.00 4.26 3.09
C PRO A 103 -6.49 5.54 2.41
N ASP A 104 -7.14 6.68 2.60
CA ASP A 104 -6.73 7.99 2.07
C ASP A 104 -5.33 8.42 2.49
N ILE A 105 -4.77 7.80 3.54
CA ILE A 105 -3.41 8.07 4.01
C ILE A 105 -2.43 7.04 3.47
N PHE A 106 -2.74 5.74 3.59
CA PHE A 106 -1.74 4.73 3.28
C PHE A 106 -1.71 4.30 1.80
N ILE A 107 -2.79 4.45 1.05
CA ILE A 107 -2.78 4.17 -0.40
C ILE A 107 -1.90 5.17 -1.15
N PRO A 108 -2.05 6.51 -0.97
CA PRO A 108 -1.12 7.46 -1.55
C PRO A 108 0.33 7.26 -1.10
N LEU A 109 0.54 6.83 0.16
CA LEU A 109 1.88 6.47 0.64
C LEU A 109 2.44 5.25 -0.12
N ALA A 110 1.63 4.23 -0.36
CA ALA A 110 2.03 3.05 -1.13
C ALA A 110 2.42 3.43 -2.58
N GLU A 111 1.66 4.31 -3.21
CA GLU A 111 1.96 4.84 -4.56
C GLU A 111 3.28 5.61 -4.57
N GLN A 112 3.44 6.60 -3.68
CA GLN A 112 4.65 7.43 -3.59
C GLN A 112 5.92 6.63 -3.27
N THR A 113 5.78 5.53 -2.56
CA THR A 113 6.90 4.67 -2.16
C THR A 113 7.13 3.49 -3.08
N GLY A 114 6.31 3.29 -4.12
CA GLY A 114 6.37 2.16 -5.04
C GLY A 114 5.98 0.82 -4.40
N LEU A 115 5.24 0.84 -3.28
CA LEU A 115 4.75 -0.36 -2.60
C LEU A 115 3.33 -0.75 -3.01
N ILE A 116 2.69 0.05 -3.89
CA ILE A 116 1.29 -0.16 -4.26
C ILE A 116 1.05 -1.54 -4.88
N GLN A 117 1.91 -1.99 -5.79
CA GLN A 117 1.78 -3.32 -6.41
C GLN A 117 1.85 -4.45 -5.37
N LYS A 118 2.75 -4.35 -4.37
CA LYS A 118 2.82 -5.34 -3.28
C LYS A 118 1.55 -5.33 -2.41
N LEU A 119 1.00 -4.15 -2.20
CA LEU A 119 -0.25 -3.99 -1.46
C LEU A 119 -1.42 -4.63 -2.22
N THR A 120 -1.54 -4.38 -3.52
CA THR A 120 -2.57 -4.98 -4.38
C THR A 120 -2.42 -6.50 -4.45
N GLU A 121 -1.19 -7.03 -4.57
CA GLU A 121 -0.92 -8.47 -4.50
C GLU A 121 -1.38 -9.07 -3.16
N LEU A 122 -1.12 -8.39 -2.03
CA LEU A 122 -1.59 -8.84 -0.71
C LEU A 122 -3.13 -8.84 -0.63
N ILE A 123 -3.79 -7.80 -1.13
CA ILE A 123 -5.26 -7.71 -1.14
C ILE A 123 -5.85 -8.84 -1.99
N LEU A 124 -5.32 -9.06 -3.19
CA LEU A 124 -5.73 -10.15 -4.08
C LEU A 124 -5.59 -11.53 -3.40
N LEU A 125 -4.42 -11.79 -2.80
CA LEU A 125 -4.18 -13.02 -2.02
C LEU A 125 -5.21 -13.19 -0.91
N THR A 126 -5.49 -12.12 -0.16
CA THR A 126 -6.43 -12.13 0.96
C THR A 126 -7.85 -12.43 0.47
N ILE A 127 -8.30 -11.82 -0.63
CA ILE A 127 -9.61 -12.11 -1.24
C ILE A 127 -9.77 -13.61 -1.52
N PHE A 128 -8.77 -14.23 -2.15
CA PHE A 128 -8.85 -15.66 -2.45
C PHE A 128 -8.73 -16.55 -1.22
N GLN A 129 -7.95 -16.16 -0.21
CA GLN A 129 -7.88 -16.90 1.06
C GLN A 129 -9.20 -16.85 1.82
N ASP A 130 -9.83 -15.68 1.87
CA ASP A 130 -11.09 -15.47 2.59
C ASP A 130 -12.29 -16.07 1.86
N LEU A 131 -12.39 -15.82 0.55
CA LEU A 131 -13.60 -16.05 -0.23
C LEU A 131 -13.45 -17.05 -1.38
N GLY A 132 -12.23 -17.46 -1.77
CA GLY A 132 -12.01 -18.27 -2.97
C GLY A 132 -12.88 -19.53 -3.03
N LYS A 133 -12.90 -20.33 -1.96
CA LYS A 133 -13.75 -21.52 -1.89
C LYS A 133 -15.25 -21.20 -1.91
N TRP A 134 -15.65 -20.09 -1.33
CA TRP A 134 -17.04 -19.66 -1.32
C TRP A 134 -17.46 -19.14 -2.70
N LEU A 135 -16.59 -18.37 -3.38
CA LEU A 135 -16.85 -17.87 -4.74
C LEU A 135 -17.02 -19.00 -5.76
N SER A 136 -16.23 -20.08 -5.66
CA SER A 136 -16.38 -21.23 -6.57
C SER A 136 -17.75 -21.89 -6.47
N MET A 137 -18.42 -21.77 -5.31
CA MET A 137 -19.77 -22.28 -5.09
C MET A 137 -20.89 -21.28 -5.41
N HIS A 138 -20.54 -20.00 -5.55
CA HIS A 138 -21.49 -18.89 -5.79
C HIS A 138 -21.09 -18.09 -7.04
N PRO A 139 -21.25 -18.69 -8.23
CA PRO A 139 -20.77 -18.09 -9.48
C PRO A 139 -21.51 -16.80 -9.88
N GLU A 140 -22.59 -16.46 -9.22
CA GLU A 140 -23.39 -15.25 -9.40
C GLU A 140 -22.83 -14.03 -8.62
N ILE A 141 -21.87 -14.26 -7.72
CA ILE A 141 -21.29 -13.21 -6.87
C ILE A 141 -19.93 -12.82 -7.42
N HIS A 142 -19.66 -11.51 -7.40
CA HIS A 142 -18.37 -10.96 -7.77
C HIS A 142 -17.76 -10.12 -6.65
N ILE A 143 -16.43 -9.98 -6.68
CA ILE A 143 -15.67 -9.10 -5.79
C ILE A 143 -14.95 -8.07 -6.66
N SER A 144 -15.10 -6.79 -6.34
CA SER A 144 -14.31 -5.75 -7.00
C SER A 144 -13.01 -5.48 -6.26
N LEU A 145 -11.94 -5.38 -7.01
CA LEU A 145 -10.57 -5.10 -6.57
C LEU A 145 -10.15 -3.74 -7.12
N ASN A 146 -9.81 -2.81 -6.22
CA ASN A 146 -9.26 -1.53 -6.57
C ASN A 146 -7.83 -1.68 -7.11
N LEU A 147 -7.57 -1.13 -8.29
CA LEU A 147 -6.25 -1.12 -8.95
C LEU A 147 -5.70 0.30 -9.01
N SER A 148 -4.38 0.42 -8.97
CA SER A 148 -3.66 1.66 -9.29
C SER A 148 -3.25 1.70 -10.77
N ALA A 149 -2.80 2.87 -11.24
CA ALA A 149 -2.22 3.00 -12.58
C ALA A 149 -1.01 2.07 -12.78
N ASP A 150 -0.20 1.87 -11.75
CA ASP A 150 0.97 1.00 -11.78
C ASP A 150 0.58 -0.48 -11.88
N ASP A 151 -0.56 -0.87 -11.31
CA ASP A 151 -1.07 -2.24 -11.36
C ASP A 151 -1.49 -2.63 -12.78
N LEU A 152 -2.01 -1.69 -13.57
CA LEU A 152 -2.40 -1.95 -14.96
C LEU A 152 -1.23 -2.43 -15.82
N THR A 153 -0.02 -1.98 -15.52
CA THR A 153 1.18 -2.37 -16.28
C THR A 153 1.89 -3.59 -15.68
N SER A 154 1.44 -4.09 -14.55
CA SER A 154 2.05 -5.19 -13.81
C SER A 154 1.74 -6.55 -14.46
N LYS A 155 2.73 -7.13 -15.12
CA LYS A 155 2.63 -8.53 -15.60
C LYS A 155 2.43 -9.52 -14.45
N ARG A 156 3.11 -9.25 -13.31
CA ARG A 156 3.05 -10.11 -12.13
C ARG A 156 1.64 -10.19 -11.55
N LEU A 157 0.93 -9.06 -11.44
CA LEU A 157 -0.45 -9.06 -10.94
C LEU A 157 -1.36 -9.89 -11.84
N SER A 158 -1.23 -9.72 -13.18
CA SER A 158 -2.00 -10.51 -14.15
C SER A 158 -1.73 -12.01 -14.04
N GLU A 159 -0.46 -12.41 -13.87
CA GLU A 159 -0.06 -13.82 -13.71
C GLU A 159 -0.59 -14.39 -12.39
N LEU A 160 -0.48 -13.65 -11.28
CA LEU A 160 -1.03 -14.06 -9.98
C LEU A 160 -2.56 -14.21 -10.03
N MET A 161 -3.24 -13.30 -10.70
CA MET A 161 -4.69 -13.38 -10.87
C MET A 161 -5.09 -14.66 -11.61
N ASP A 162 -4.44 -14.94 -12.73
CA ASP A 162 -4.67 -16.17 -13.51
C ASP A 162 -4.39 -17.43 -12.65
N GLU A 163 -3.31 -17.43 -11.87
CA GLU A 163 -2.94 -18.54 -10.98
C GLU A 163 -4.01 -18.78 -9.92
N TYR A 164 -4.49 -17.71 -9.25
CA TYR A 164 -5.46 -17.86 -8.17
C TYR A 164 -6.86 -18.20 -8.68
N LEU A 165 -7.29 -17.65 -9.81
CA LEU A 165 -8.53 -18.05 -10.47
C LEU A 165 -8.56 -19.56 -10.74
N LEU A 166 -7.47 -20.07 -11.33
CA LEU A 166 -7.32 -21.50 -11.59
C LEU A 166 -7.26 -22.34 -10.31
N LYS A 167 -6.49 -21.92 -9.33
CA LYS A 167 -6.29 -22.64 -8.06
C LYS A 167 -7.59 -22.82 -7.27
N TRP A 168 -8.45 -21.81 -7.28
CA TRP A 168 -9.67 -21.78 -6.48
C TRP A 168 -10.93 -22.13 -7.28
N ASP A 169 -10.79 -22.43 -8.57
CA ASP A 169 -11.91 -22.68 -9.49
C ASP A 169 -12.92 -21.51 -9.49
N VAL A 170 -12.39 -20.29 -9.54
CA VAL A 170 -13.15 -19.03 -9.60
C VAL A 170 -13.09 -18.49 -11.03
N ARG A 171 -14.22 -18.02 -11.54
CA ARG A 171 -14.30 -17.49 -12.90
C ARG A 171 -13.78 -16.03 -12.94
N PRO A 172 -13.17 -15.59 -14.05
CA PRO A 172 -12.72 -14.20 -14.19
C PRO A 172 -13.82 -13.16 -13.96
N GLU A 173 -15.06 -13.46 -14.36
CA GLU A 173 -16.21 -12.59 -14.18
C GLU A 173 -16.54 -12.30 -12.70
N GLN A 174 -16.04 -13.14 -11.80
CA GLN A 174 -16.21 -12.96 -10.34
C GLN A 174 -15.19 -12.02 -9.71
N ILE A 175 -14.18 -11.59 -10.46
CA ILE A 175 -13.22 -10.57 -10.01
C ILE A 175 -13.33 -9.36 -10.92
N ALA A 176 -14.03 -8.33 -10.46
CA ALA A 176 -14.13 -7.05 -11.14
C ALA A 176 -12.92 -6.17 -10.81
N LEU A 177 -12.47 -5.39 -11.78
CA LEU A 177 -11.33 -4.49 -11.64
C LEU A 177 -11.83 -3.05 -11.59
N GLU A 178 -11.49 -2.36 -10.53
CA GLU A 178 -11.98 -1.02 -10.24
C GLU A 178 -10.86 0.00 -10.33
N LEU A 179 -11.11 1.09 -11.06
CA LEU A 179 -10.14 2.14 -11.33
C LEU A 179 -10.80 3.50 -11.17
N THR A 180 -10.11 4.42 -10.55
CA THR A 180 -10.57 5.81 -10.50
C THR A 180 -10.31 6.52 -11.81
N GLU A 181 -11.12 7.52 -12.12
CA GLU A 181 -10.98 8.38 -13.29
C GLU A 181 -9.55 8.94 -13.46
N ARG A 182 -8.89 9.29 -12.37
CA ARG A 182 -7.55 9.93 -12.36
C ARG A 182 -6.40 9.00 -12.75
N GLN A 183 -6.63 7.71 -12.73
CA GLN A 183 -5.59 6.71 -13.00
C GLN A 183 -5.36 6.47 -14.51
N PHE A 184 -6.23 6.98 -15.35
CA PHE A 184 -6.10 6.90 -16.80
C PHE A 184 -5.19 8.02 -17.35
N THR A 185 -3.90 7.96 -17.03
CA THR A 185 -2.92 8.96 -17.47
C THR A 185 -2.59 8.88 -18.97
N ASP A 186 -2.57 7.66 -19.52
CA ASP A 186 -2.40 7.39 -20.96
C ASP A 186 -3.58 6.52 -21.45
N PRO A 187 -4.49 7.11 -22.27
CA PRO A 187 -5.68 6.42 -22.75
C PRO A 187 -5.40 5.18 -23.59
N GLU A 188 -4.38 5.22 -24.43
CA GLU A 188 -4.10 4.13 -25.38
C GLU A 188 -3.51 2.93 -24.65
N VAL A 189 -2.59 3.17 -23.72
CA VAL A 189 -1.97 2.12 -22.90
C VAL A 189 -3.01 1.51 -21.96
N SER A 190 -3.80 2.36 -21.30
CA SER A 190 -4.87 1.91 -20.40
C SER A 190 -5.90 1.08 -21.14
N GLN A 191 -6.37 1.55 -22.30
CA GLN A 191 -7.34 0.82 -23.12
C GLN A 191 -6.83 -0.55 -23.55
N ALA A 192 -5.58 -0.63 -24.04
CA ALA A 192 -5.00 -1.89 -24.49
C ALA A 192 -4.87 -2.92 -23.35
N THR A 193 -4.59 -2.45 -22.14
CA THR A 193 -4.48 -3.31 -20.95
C THR A 193 -5.86 -3.73 -20.43
N LEU A 194 -6.80 -2.80 -20.32
CA LEU A 194 -8.18 -3.10 -19.88
C LEU A 194 -8.88 -4.06 -20.84
N SER A 195 -8.68 -3.89 -22.14
CA SER A 195 -9.21 -4.83 -23.14
C SER A 195 -8.72 -6.25 -22.90
N LYS A 196 -7.43 -6.46 -22.54
CA LYS A 196 -6.91 -7.79 -22.22
C LYS A 196 -7.58 -8.43 -21.00
N TYR A 197 -7.83 -7.66 -19.94
CA TYR A 197 -8.55 -8.17 -18.78
C TYR A 197 -10.00 -8.49 -19.11
N ARG A 198 -10.64 -7.63 -19.89
CA ARG A 198 -12.02 -7.84 -20.34
C ARG A 198 -12.14 -9.06 -21.27
N ASP A 199 -11.19 -9.27 -22.17
CA ASP A 199 -11.12 -10.45 -23.04
C ASP A 199 -10.96 -11.76 -22.24
N LYS A 200 -10.36 -11.69 -21.03
CA LYS A 200 -10.31 -12.79 -20.07
C LYS A 200 -11.64 -13.01 -19.32
N GLY A 201 -12.55 -12.04 -19.34
CA GLY A 201 -13.86 -12.10 -18.68
C GLY A 201 -14.02 -11.17 -17.48
N HIS A 202 -12.98 -10.43 -17.08
CA HIS A 202 -13.10 -9.48 -15.97
C HIS A 202 -14.00 -8.29 -16.35
N SER A 203 -14.86 -7.87 -15.45
CA SER A 203 -15.61 -6.61 -15.58
C SER A 203 -14.77 -5.44 -15.12
N ILE A 204 -14.84 -4.34 -15.85
CA ILE A 204 -14.09 -3.11 -15.57
C ILE A 204 -15.04 -2.05 -15.00
N TYR A 205 -14.72 -1.54 -13.82
CA TYR A 205 -15.46 -0.52 -13.10
C TYR A 205 -14.71 0.80 -13.11
N ILE A 206 -15.41 1.90 -13.34
CA ILE A 206 -14.89 3.24 -13.10
C ILE A 206 -15.46 3.77 -11.80
N ASP A 207 -14.57 4.12 -10.89
CA ASP A 207 -14.91 4.72 -9.61
C ASP A 207 -14.76 6.24 -9.59
N ASP A 208 -15.43 6.90 -8.65
CA ASP A 208 -15.41 8.35 -8.42
C ASP A 208 -15.75 9.17 -9.66
N PHE A 209 -16.59 8.65 -10.56
CA PHE A 209 -16.89 9.35 -11.81
C PHE A 209 -17.57 10.69 -11.58
N GLY A 210 -17.05 11.73 -12.25
CA GLY A 210 -17.55 13.10 -12.16
C GLY A 210 -16.84 13.99 -11.14
N THR A 211 -15.92 13.42 -10.33
CA THR A 211 -15.11 14.20 -9.39
C THR A 211 -13.82 14.74 -10.02
N GLY A 212 -13.48 14.31 -11.23
CA GLY A 212 -12.26 14.64 -11.96
C GLY A 212 -12.47 15.44 -13.26
N TYR A 213 -11.48 15.34 -14.15
CA TYR A 213 -11.41 16.06 -15.43
C TYR A 213 -11.88 15.20 -16.61
N SER A 214 -12.64 14.13 -16.40
CA SER A 214 -13.03 13.25 -17.51
C SER A 214 -13.88 14.00 -18.53
N SER A 215 -13.35 14.06 -19.73
CA SER A 215 -14.20 14.37 -20.87
C SER A 215 -15.01 13.11 -21.21
N LEU A 216 -16.28 13.28 -21.52
CA LEU A 216 -17.18 12.23 -22.03
C LEU A 216 -16.55 11.43 -23.18
N SER A 217 -15.68 12.09 -23.96
CA SER A 217 -14.90 11.48 -25.04
C SER A 217 -13.92 10.41 -24.54
N TYR A 218 -13.57 10.44 -23.26
CA TYR A 218 -12.68 9.47 -22.62
C TYR A 218 -13.43 8.16 -22.32
N LEU A 219 -14.58 8.27 -21.67
CA LEU A 219 -15.47 7.13 -21.42
C LEU A 219 -15.85 6.37 -22.68
N GLN A 220 -16.07 7.08 -23.79
CA GLN A 220 -16.40 6.46 -25.07
C GLN A 220 -15.25 5.63 -25.67
N LYS A 221 -14.00 5.93 -25.30
CA LYS A 221 -12.81 5.21 -25.76
C LYS A 221 -12.43 4.04 -24.86
N LEU A 222 -12.77 4.13 -23.56
CA LEU A 222 -12.45 3.07 -22.60
C LEU A 222 -13.49 1.96 -22.69
N THR A 223 -13.01 0.73 -22.70
CA THR A 223 -13.83 -0.49 -22.61
C THR A 223 -14.20 -0.74 -21.15
N VAL A 224 -15.25 -0.07 -20.66
CA VAL A 224 -15.74 -0.20 -19.29
C VAL A 224 -17.13 -0.82 -19.27
N ASP A 225 -17.49 -1.45 -18.17
CA ASP A 225 -18.76 -2.17 -18.01
C ASP A 225 -19.67 -1.50 -16.97
N VAL A 226 -19.09 -0.92 -15.92
CA VAL A 226 -19.82 -0.37 -14.78
C VAL A 226 -19.27 1.02 -14.41
N LEU A 227 -20.20 1.92 -14.10
CA LEU A 227 -19.92 3.25 -13.58
C LEU A 227 -20.35 3.34 -12.13
N LYS A 228 -19.43 3.66 -11.21
CA LYS A 228 -19.75 3.94 -9.82
C LYS A 228 -20.02 5.42 -9.63
N ILE A 229 -21.13 5.74 -9.00
CA ILE A 229 -21.55 7.10 -8.70
C ILE A 229 -21.18 7.40 -7.25
N ASP A 230 -20.27 8.35 -7.05
CA ASP A 230 -19.80 8.74 -5.73
C ASP A 230 -20.95 9.28 -4.85
N LYS A 231 -20.87 9.02 -3.57
CA LYS A 231 -21.85 9.45 -2.55
C LYS A 231 -22.13 10.95 -2.54
N SER A 232 -21.19 11.80 -2.96
CA SER A 232 -21.37 13.25 -2.98
C SER A 232 -22.48 13.67 -3.96
N PHE A 233 -22.68 12.90 -5.04
CA PHE A 233 -23.75 13.13 -6.01
C PHE A 233 -25.11 12.62 -5.52
N ILE A 234 -25.14 11.67 -4.60
CA ILE A 234 -26.36 11.11 -4.04
C ILE A 234 -26.87 11.95 -2.86
N ASN A 235 -25.98 12.33 -1.93
CA ASN A 235 -26.35 13.12 -0.75
C ASN A 235 -26.88 14.51 -1.06
N ASN A 236 -26.55 15.06 -2.22
CA ASN A 236 -27.00 16.37 -2.69
C ASN A 236 -28.07 16.29 -3.80
N TRP A 237 -28.86 15.20 -3.83
CA TRP A 237 -29.85 14.93 -4.87
C TRP A 237 -30.80 16.11 -5.17
N GLY A 238 -31.14 16.94 -4.16
CA GLY A 238 -32.02 18.10 -4.34
C GLY A 238 -31.39 19.33 -5.00
N ASP A 239 -30.09 19.50 -4.90
CA ASP A 239 -29.35 20.70 -5.32
C ASP A 239 -28.46 20.48 -6.56
N MET A 240 -28.06 19.24 -6.85
CA MET A 240 -27.19 18.92 -8.00
C MET A 240 -27.99 18.43 -9.21
N LYS A 241 -28.01 19.24 -10.25
CA LYS A 241 -28.55 18.88 -11.58
C LYS A 241 -27.68 17.87 -12.35
N ILE A 242 -26.53 17.46 -11.79
CA ILE A 242 -25.52 16.64 -12.49
C ILE A 242 -25.87 15.15 -12.49
N THR A 243 -26.42 14.62 -11.40
CA THR A 243 -26.71 13.18 -11.26
C THR A 243 -27.60 12.62 -12.38
N PRO A 244 -28.69 13.30 -12.79
CA PRO A 244 -29.49 12.84 -13.93
C PRO A 244 -28.68 12.77 -15.24
N HIS A 245 -27.77 13.70 -15.46
CA HIS A 245 -26.92 13.70 -16.65
C HIS A 245 -25.91 12.54 -16.62
N ILE A 246 -25.33 12.20 -15.44
CA ILE A 246 -24.46 11.02 -15.30
C ILE A 246 -25.24 9.75 -15.65
N ILE A 247 -26.47 9.62 -15.18
CA ILE A 247 -27.34 8.50 -15.47
C ILE A 247 -27.65 8.42 -16.97
N GLU A 248 -28.00 9.53 -17.62
CA GLU A 248 -28.23 9.59 -19.07
C GLU A 248 -26.99 9.17 -19.87
N ILE A 249 -25.80 9.63 -19.44
CA ILE A 249 -24.52 9.25 -20.04
C ILE A 249 -24.31 7.74 -19.93
N ALA A 250 -24.43 7.17 -18.73
CA ALA A 250 -24.26 5.75 -18.51
C ALA A 250 -25.24 4.92 -19.37
N HIS A 251 -26.51 5.32 -19.43
CA HIS A 251 -27.50 4.69 -20.31
C HIS A 251 -27.12 4.80 -21.79
N SER A 252 -26.67 5.97 -22.26
CA SER A 252 -26.29 6.17 -23.66
C SER A 252 -25.07 5.31 -24.07
N LEU A 253 -24.21 4.96 -23.12
CA LEU A 253 -23.04 4.12 -23.30
C LEU A 253 -23.30 2.65 -22.95
N ASN A 254 -24.54 2.30 -22.57
CA ASN A 254 -24.93 0.94 -22.20
C ASN A 254 -24.15 0.39 -20.98
N LEU A 255 -23.75 1.28 -20.05
CA LEU A 255 -23.04 0.94 -18.83
C LEU A 255 -24.02 0.58 -17.72
N GLN A 256 -23.63 -0.38 -16.88
CA GLN A 256 -24.29 -0.61 -15.60
C GLN A 256 -23.88 0.49 -14.62
N MET A 257 -24.67 0.70 -13.57
CA MET A 257 -24.38 1.70 -12.55
C MET A 257 -24.43 1.10 -11.17
N VAL A 258 -23.48 1.50 -10.33
CA VAL A 258 -23.44 1.25 -8.89
C VAL A 258 -23.45 2.60 -8.19
N SER A 259 -24.32 2.75 -7.19
CA SER A 259 -24.39 3.97 -6.37
C SER A 259 -23.78 3.70 -5.01
N GLU A 260 -22.95 4.61 -4.54
CA GLU A 260 -22.36 4.59 -3.21
C GLU A 260 -23.14 5.45 -2.20
N GLY A 261 -22.93 5.17 -0.90
CA GLY A 261 -23.44 6.00 0.18
C GLY A 261 -24.95 5.95 0.37
N VAL A 262 -25.63 4.92 -0.11
CA VAL A 262 -27.06 4.70 0.18
C VAL A 262 -27.17 4.09 1.58
N GLU A 263 -27.62 4.88 2.57
CA GLU A 263 -27.72 4.46 3.98
C GLU A 263 -29.16 4.19 4.44
N THR A 264 -30.15 4.68 3.70
CA THR A 264 -31.58 4.52 4.00
C THR A 264 -32.38 4.31 2.71
N ASP A 265 -33.58 3.73 2.85
CA ASP A 265 -34.56 3.55 1.77
C ASP A 265 -35.09 4.89 1.23
#